data_87ccb9e3234ecec1a6816c47fa0c61ca
#
_entry.id   87ccb9e3234ecec1a6816c47fa0c61ca
#
_cell.length_a   1.000
_cell.length_b   1.000
_cell.length_c   1.000
_cell.angle_alpha   90.00
_cell.angle_beta   90.00
_cell.angle_gamma   90.00
#
_symmetry.space_group_name_H-M   'P 1'
#
loop_
_entity.id
_entity.type
_entity.pdbx_description
1 polymer ?
#
loop_
_entity_poly.entity_id
_entity_poly.type
_entity_poly.pdbx_seq_one_letter_code
_entity_poly.pdbx_strand_id
1 'polypeptide(L)'
;MRHVKTGMAALLLAALGGGSAAIFVSAPAPAQTTVKLELWSRQDPSGPLRPANVVKAADRLNKDLADEGSDKRVAVAVHESPSPGFDDDALQLLKVFGIGQGPDLFIAAHEWICAFQQEGFALRIDDYIAKYPQYFGTIYPSLWQSVKCSIGIYGIPQDAEARMFFYNKKLLREAGYDNAFIEAMPARTLSGELTMDDVIDIAKRVISKTKARYGILHRPNKGPDYIMAFQSYGNNFADPGTGKLLLERDKLAAAFGWFERGVKQGVIPANNTALEFDALRKAFYTGNAAFWMYGIWDLGTYAFPTFGLPKDEARFFADWGWIAAPAAKKGGQAGSLTHPIIYAVAAHVKEPELAVRLLGRASDADLNTDHAVTTTHLGIRSEQLNDPRYAEAWPLARATELLKITKFLANNPQFGDLNAIIYTALQGVETGRLSGQQAADFVIDEATSSLKDVIVK
;
A
#
# COMPACT_ATOMS: atom_id res chain seq x y z
N MET A 1 44.11 91.54 33.58
CA MET A 1 43.21 92.59 33.06
C MET A 1 41.82 91.96 32.98
N ARG A 2 40.97 92.43 33.89
CA ARG A 2 39.69 93.11 33.68
C ARG A 2 38.76 92.38 32.69
N HIS A 3 37.51 92.02 32.97
CA HIS A 3 36.49 92.67 33.82
C HIS A 3 35.36 91.65 34.15
N VAL A 4 34.87 91.87 35.28
CA VAL A 4 33.56 91.45 35.86
C VAL A 4 32.39 91.94 35.01
N LYS A 5 31.30 91.18 34.92
CA LYS A 5 29.91 91.67 35.21
C LYS A 5 28.91 90.52 35.36
N THR A 6 28.38 90.48 36.52
CA THR A 6 27.07 90.21 37.07
C THR A 6 25.90 90.16 36.11
N GLY A 7 24.96 89.22 36.39
CA GLY A 7 23.59 89.40 36.00
C GLY A 7 22.68 88.20 36.13
N MET A 8 21.91 88.15 37.22
CA MET A 8 20.50 87.72 37.41
C MET A 8 20.12 86.29 37.26
N ALA A 9 19.53 85.81 38.36
CA ALA A 9 18.80 84.60 38.58
C ALA A 9 17.48 84.52 37.78
N ALA A 10 17.15 83.30 37.29
CA ALA A 10 15.79 82.89 36.96
C ALA A 10 15.58 81.48 37.50
N LEU A 11 14.71 81.38 38.45
CA LEU A 11 14.16 80.10 38.92
C LEU A 11 13.34 79.42 37.83
N LEU A 12 13.71 78.24 37.45
CA LEU A 12 12.79 77.33 36.73
C LEU A 12 12.60 76.08 37.55
N LEU A 13 11.34 75.89 38.00
CA LEU A 13 10.87 74.63 38.58
C LEU A 13 10.98 73.50 37.54
N ALA A 14 11.82 72.54 37.78
CA ALA A 14 11.79 71.27 37.06
C ALA A 14 10.85 70.31 37.75
N ALA A 15 9.71 70.00 37.13
CA ALA A 15 8.80 68.93 37.54
C ALA A 15 9.45 67.57 37.38
N LEU A 16 9.61 66.85 38.47
CA LEU A 16 10.01 65.45 38.52
C LEU A 16 8.87 64.57 37.97
N GLY A 17 8.92 64.29 36.66
CA GLY A 17 8.09 63.24 36.05
C GLY A 17 8.69 61.89 36.39
N GLY A 18 8.14 61.23 37.40
CA GLY A 18 8.46 59.82 37.71
C GLY A 18 7.90 58.88 36.63
N GLY A 19 8.72 58.56 35.63
CA GLY A 19 8.43 57.49 34.71
C GLY A 19 8.55 56.12 35.40
N SER A 20 7.44 55.51 35.81
CA SER A 20 7.40 54.13 36.24
C SER A 20 7.74 53.24 35.03
N ALA A 21 8.98 52.82 34.90
CA ALA A 21 9.34 51.75 34.00
C ALA A 21 8.63 50.46 34.47
N ALA A 22 7.53 50.07 33.79
CA ALA A 22 6.90 48.80 33.99
C ALA A 22 7.91 47.72 33.56
N ILE A 23 8.53 47.06 34.51
CA ILE A 23 9.34 45.84 34.28
C ILE A 23 8.32 44.76 33.91
N PHE A 24 8.17 44.50 32.60
CA PHE A 24 7.52 43.29 32.14
C PHE A 24 8.39 42.11 32.54
N VAL A 25 8.13 41.52 33.68
CA VAL A 25 8.63 40.21 34.07
C VAL A 25 7.93 39.23 33.15
N SER A 26 8.60 38.83 32.07
CA SER A 26 8.12 37.72 31.24
C SER A 26 7.95 36.51 32.17
N ALA A 27 6.72 36.01 32.28
CA ALA A 27 6.50 34.74 32.97
C ALA A 27 7.44 33.68 32.35
N PRO A 28 8.08 32.83 33.16
CA PRO A 28 8.91 31.76 32.63
C PRO A 28 8.05 30.93 31.68
N ALA A 29 8.59 30.63 30.49
CA ALA A 29 7.91 29.74 29.55
C ALA A 29 7.58 28.43 30.29
N PRO A 30 6.35 27.89 30.13
CA PRO A 30 5.98 26.64 30.79
C PRO A 30 7.00 25.54 30.40
N ALA A 31 7.36 24.72 31.37
CA ALA A 31 8.31 23.64 31.16
C ALA A 31 7.75 22.70 30.11
N GLN A 32 8.50 22.46 29.03
CA GLN A 32 8.06 21.57 27.94
C GLN A 32 8.02 20.12 28.41
N THR A 33 6.90 19.44 28.15
CA THR A 33 6.71 18.02 28.41
C THR A 33 6.92 17.21 27.14
N THR A 34 7.90 16.30 27.11
CA THR A 34 8.13 15.43 25.97
C THR A 34 7.33 14.13 26.11
N VAL A 35 6.42 13.92 25.19
CA VAL A 35 5.69 12.65 25.00
C VAL A 35 6.54 11.76 24.09
N LYS A 36 7.01 10.64 24.63
CA LYS A 36 7.76 9.64 23.87
C LYS A 36 6.80 8.60 23.32
N LEU A 37 6.85 8.35 22.03
CA LEU A 37 6.08 7.32 21.34
C LEU A 37 7.01 6.30 20.71
N GLU A 38 6.75 5.03 20.96
CA GLU A 38 7.48 3.92 20.35
C GLU A 38 6.78 3.47 19.07
N LEU A 39 7.51 3.41 17.96
CA LEU A 39 7.04 2.95 16.66
C LEU A 39 7.71 1.65 16.27
N TRP A 40 6.92 0.61 15.97
CA TRP A 40 7.45 -0.63 15.41
C TRP A 40 7.13 -0.76 13.93
N SER A 41 8.13 -1.19 13.17
CA SER A 41 8.06 -1.43 11.74
C SER A 41 8.88 -2.66 11.36
N ARG A 42 8.49 -3.32 10.29
CA ARG A 42 9.33 -4.29 9.61
C ARG A 42 10.45 -3.56 8.86
N GLN A 43 11.64 -4.15 8.81
CA GLN A 43 12.69 -3.73 7.87
C GLN A 43 12.19 -3.91 6.45
N ASP A 44 12.19 -2.83 5.67
CA ASP A 44 11.73 -2.84 4.29
C ASP A 44 12.93 -2.91 3.34
N PRO A 45 12.97 -3.83 2.36
CA PRO A 45 14.03 -3.86 1.34
C PRO A 45 14.19 -2.56 0.57
N SER A 46 13.12 -1.75 0.48
CA SER A 46 13.15 -0.42 -0.15
C SER A 46 13.75 0.67 0.74
N GLY A 47 14.14 0.34 1.97
CA GLY A 47 14.69 1.27 2.96
C GLY A 47 13.68 1.74 4.02
N PRO A 48 14.13 2.49 5.02
CA PRO A 48 13.36 2.83 6.23
C PRO A 48 12.41 4.02 6.04
N LEU A 49 11.90 4.27 4.85
CA LEU A 49 11.14 5.49 4.55
C LEU A 49 9.81 5.60 5.31
N ARG A 50 9.12 4.48 5.53
CA ARG A 50 7.85 4.49 6.29
C ARG A 50 8.05 5.00 7.73
N PRO A 51 8.93 4.39 8.55
CA PRO A 51 9.21 4.90 9.89
C PRO A 51 9.92 6.27 9.87
N ALA A 52 10.80 6.53 8.88
CA ALA A 52 11.47 7.82 8.76
C ALA A 52 10.50 8.98 8.53
N ASN A 53 9.40 8.77 7.82
CA ASN A 53 8.37 9.78 7.65
C ASN A 53 7.66 10.10 8.97
N VAL A 54 7.47 9.13 9.86
CA VAL A 54 6.92 9.39 11.21
C VAL A 54 7.89 10.20 12.06
N VAL A 55 9.19 9.93 11.97
CA VAL A 55 10.22 10.73 12.66
C VAL A 55 10.23 12.17 12.16
N LYS A 56 10.23 12.39 10.83
CA LYS A 56 10.15 13.75 10.24
C LYS A 56 8.86 14.48 10.62
N ALA A 57 7.76 13.74 10.75
CA ALA A 57 6.46 14.28 11.14
C ALA A 57 6.46 14.80 12.58
N ALA A 58 7.29 14.24 13.47
CA ALA A 58 7.41 14.73 14.84
C ALA A 58 7.86 16.20 14.90
N ASP A 59 8.81 16.60 14.04
CA ASP A 59 9.26 17.99 13.97
C ASP A 59 8.14 18.92 13.50
N ARG A 60 7.33 18.48 12.52
CA ARG A 60 6.18 19.22 12.02
C ARG A 60 5.10 19.38 13.07
N LEU A 61 4.74 18.27 13.74
CA LEU A 61 3.76 18.31 14.81
C LEU A 61 4.25 19.16 15.98
N ASN A 62 5.53 19.12 16.32
CA ASN A 62 6.09 19.95 17.38
C ASN A 62 6.03 21.45 17.06
N LYS A 63 6.13 21.81 15.78
CA LYS A 63 5.88 23.17 15.33
C LYS A 63 4.40 23.53 15.48
N ASP A 64 3.49 22.70 15.02
CA ASP A 64 2.03 22.95 15.20
C ASP A 64 1.67 23.13 16.68
N LEU A 65 2.19 22.26 17.54
CA LEU A 65 1.97 22.34 18.98
C LEU A 65 2.52 23.64 19.59
N ALA A 66 3.67 24.12 19.11
CA ALA A 66 4.23 25.39 19.53
C ALA A 66 3.34 26.58 19.10
N ASP A 67 2.89 26.54 17.84
CA ASP A 67 2.01 27.58 17.28
C ASP A 67 0.63 27.60 17.98
N GLU A 68 0.18 26.45 18.49
CA GLU A 68 -1.02 26.29 19.31
C GLU A 68 -0.81 26.70 20.78
N GLY A 69 0.41 27.05 21.19
CA GLY A 69 0.74 27.39 22.58
C GLY A 69 0.81 26.18 23.53
N SER A 70 0.91 24.98 23.02
CA SER A 70 1.03 23.75 23.83
C SER A 70 2.43 23.64 24.44
N ASP A 71 2.48 23.16 25.69
CA ASP A 71 3.71 22.78 26.38
C ASP A 71 4.22 21.36 26.00
N LYS A 72 3.42 20.59 25.24
CA LYS A 72 3.78 19.24 24.81
C LYS A 72 4.68 19.24 23.57
N ARG A 73 5.60 18.28 23.54
CA ARG A 73 6.41 17.93 22.38
C ARG A 73 6.39 16.43 22.19
N VAL A 74 6.52 15.97 20.95
CA VAL A 74 6.53 14.53 20.62
C VAL A 74 7.93 14.12 20.18
N ALA A 75 8.39 12.97 20.66
CA ALA A 75 9.59 12.29 20.20
C ALA A 75 9.26 10.84 19.84
N VAL A 76 9.81 10.35 18.73
CA VAL A 76 9.57 8.99 18.22
C VAL A 76 10.82 8.15 18.38
N ALA A 77 10.67 6.98 19.01
CA ALA A 77 11.69 5.92 19.04
C ALA A 77 11.25 4.82 18.05
N VAL A 78 12.12 4.47 17.11
CA VAL A 78 11.82 3.48 16.07
C VAL A 78 12.48 2.14 16.41
N HIS A 79 11.70 1.07 16.33
CA HIS A 79 12.17 -0.31 16.36
C HIS A 79 11.84 -0.97 15.00
N GLU A 80 12.87 -1.45 14.31
CA GLU A 80 12.72 -2.18 13.05
C GLU A 80 13.05 -3.66 13.24
N SER A 81 12.06 -4.52 13.03
CA SER A 81 12.22 -5.97 13.12
C SER A 81 12.73 -6.58 11.80
N PRO A 82 13.64 -7.56 11.83
CA PRO A 82 14.12 -8.25 10.64
C PRO A 82 13.16 -9.32 10.13
N SER A 83 11.86 -9.01 10.09
CA SER A 83 10.83 -9.95 9.68
C SER A 83 10.90 -10.24 8.17
N PRO A 84 10.78 -11.51 7.72
CA PRO A 84 10.83 -11.86 6.30
C PRO A 84 9.60 -11.38 5.51
N GLY A 85 8.48 -11.12 6.17
CA GLY A 85 7.24 -10.69 5.53
C GLY A 85 6.27 -9.97 6.46
N PHE A 86 5.23 -9.39 5.90
CA PHE A 86 4.22 -8.67 6.67
C PHE A 86 3.37 -9.59 7.55
N ASP A 87 3.14 -10.84 7.13
CA ASP A 87 2.41 -11.82 7.95
C ASP A 87 3.21 -12.18 9.22
N ASP A 88 4.53 -12.43 9.08
CA ASP A 88 5.38 -12.75 10.22
C ASP A 88 5.50 -11.57 11.18
N ASP A 89 5.60 -10.35 10.63
CA ASP A 89 5.65 -9.12 11.41
C ASP A 89 4.34 -8.89 12.19
N ALA A 90 3.18 -9.08 11.54
CA ALA A 90 1.89 -8.96 12.20
C ALA A 90 1.70 -9.99 13.32
N LEU A 91 2.12 -11.23 13.10
CA LEU A 91 2.10 -12.28 14.14
C LEU A 91 3.03 -11.95 15.31
N GLN A 92 4.20 -11.36 15.05
CA GLN A 92 5.09 -10.88 16.10
C GLN A 92 4.44 -9.74 16.89
N LEU A 93 3.85 -8.74 16.21
CA LEU A 93 3.13 -7.65 16.86
C LEU A 93 1.99 -8.16 17.74
N LEU A 94 1.16 -9.09 17.25
CA LEU A 94 0.08 -9.69 18.03
C LEU A 94 0.60 -10.36 19.31
N LYS A 95 1.74 -11.07 19.24
CA LYS A 95 2.37 -11.72 20.41
C LYS A 95 2.82 -10.69 21.45
N VAL A 96 3.52 -9.63 21.04
CA VAL A 96 4.01 -8.62 22.00
C VAL A 96 2.86 -7.79 22.59
N PHE A 97 1.81 -7.49 21.81
CA PHE A 97 0.59 -6.91 22.36
C PHE A 97 -0.09 -7.83 23.38
N GLY A 98 -0.18 -9.13 23.08
CA GLY A 98 -0.81 -10.12 23.95
C GLY A 98 -0.12 -10.27 25.32
N ILE A 99 1.15 -9.93 25.44
CA ILE A 99 1.89 -9.91 26.72
C ILE A 99 2.02 -8.50 27.31
N GLY A 100 1.30 -7.50 26.75
CA GLY A 100 1.30 -6.12 27.25
C GLY A 100 2.59 -5.33 26.96
N GLN A 101 3.37 -5.74 25.96
CA GLN A 101 4.64 -5.10 25.56
C GLN A 101 4.60 -4.52 24.14
N GLY A 102 3.40 -4.28 23.61
CA GLY A 102 3.23 -3.70 22.27
C GLY A 102 3.65 -2.22 22.24
N PRO A 103 4.07 -1.72 21.04
CA PRO A 103 4.43 -0.33 20.84
C PRO A 103 3.22 0.61 20.90
N ASP A 104 3.46 1.93 20.95
CA ASP A 104 2.40 2.97 20.84
C ASP A 104 1.86 3.10 19.42
N LEU A 105 2.76 2.96 18.43
CA LEU A 105 2.51 3.06 17.00
C LEU A 105 3.07 1.84 16.28
N PHE A 106 2.38 1.39 15.25
CA PHE A 106 2.89 0.27 14.45
C PHE A 106 2.54 0.41 12.97
N ILE A 107 3.36 -0.22 12.14
CA ILE A 107 3.20 -0.30 10.69
C ILE A 107 2.87 -1.75 10.34
N ALA A 108 1.79 -1.97 9.61
CA ALA A 108 1.34 -3.31 9.24
C ALA A 108 0.71 -3.34 7.85
N ALA A 109 0.55 -4.52 7.27
CA ALA A 109 -0.29 -4.71 6.11
C ALA A 109 -1.78 -4.59 6.50
N HIS A 110 -2.57 -4.00 5.62
CA HIS A 110 -3.94 -3.57 5.95
C HIS A 110 -4.87 -4.72 6.37
N GLU A 111 -4.71 -5.90 5.80
CA GLU A 111 -5.59 -7.05 6.08
C GLU A 111 -5.52 -7.53 7.53
N TRP A 112 -4.45 -7.19 8.24
CA TRP A 112 -4.26 -7.53 9.64
C TRP A 112 -4.95 -6.57 10.62
N ILE A 113 -5.41 -5.40 10.15
CA ILE A 113 -5.93 -4.37 11.05
C ILE A 113 -7.16 -4.84 11.83
N CYS A 114 -8.01 -5.66 11.23
CA CYS A 114 -9.17 -6.19 11.92
C CYS A 114 -8.82 -7.28 12.93
N ALA A 115 -7.69 -7.98 12.78
CA ALA A 115 -7.17 -8.85 13.83
C ALA A 115 -6.72 -8.01 15.05
N PHE A 116 -5.95 -6.95 14.83
CA PHE A 116 -5.58 -6.04 15.93
C PHE A 116 -6.78 -5.39 16.59
N GLN A 117 -7.82 -5.05 15.81
CA GLN A 117 -9.06 -4.49 16.36
C GLN A 117 -9.82 -5.50 17.20
N GLN A 118 -9.96 -6.76 16.77
CA GLN A 118 -10.70 -7.79 17.51
C GLN A 118 -10.04 -8.13 18.84
N GLU A 119 -8.71 -8.13 18.89
CA GLU A 119 -7.94 -8.34 20.12
C GLU A 119 -7.87 -7.07 21.00
N GLY A 120 -8.48 -5.96 20.57
CA GLY A 120 -8.49 -4.70 21.34
C GLY A 120 -7.13 -3.98 21.32
N PHE A 121 -6.25 -4.26 20.38
CA PHE A 121 -4.91 -3.66 20.32
C PHE A 121 -4.84 -2.40 19.48
N ALA A 122 -5.74 -2.21 18.50
CA ALA A 122 -5.77 -1.03 17.65
C ALA A 122 -6.80 0.00 18.16
N LEU A 123 -6.40 1.27 18.13
CA LEU A 123 -7.26 2.40 18.47
C LEU A 123 -8.23 2.72 17.32
N ARG A 124 -9.51 2.93 17.63
CA ARG A 124 -10.48 3.48 16.68
C ARG A 124 -10.23 4.99 16.49
N ILE A 125 -10.12 5.43 15.22
CA ILE A 125 -9.68 6.81 14.92
C ILE A 125 -10.69 7.68 14.19
N ASP A 126 -11.94 7.23 13.97
CA ASP A 126 -12.99 7.99 13.24
C ASP A 126 -13.15 9.42 13.77
N ASP A 127 -13.24 9.59 15.09
CA ASP A 127 -13.46 10.89 15.72
C ASP A 127 -12.27 11.84 15.52
N TYR A 128 -11.06 11.32 15.50
CA TYR A 128 -9.85 12.10 15.22
C TYR A 128 -9.77 12.51 13.76
N ILE A 129 -10.16 11.61 12.83
CA ILE A 129 -10.23 11.95 11.40
C ILE A 129 -11.21 13.10 11.18
N ALA A 130 -12.38 13.05 11.82
CA ALA A 130 -13.38 14.11 11.74
C ALA A 130 -12.90 15.42 12.39
N LYS A 131 -12.16 15.33 13.49
CA LYS A 131 -11.60 16.50 14.22
C LYS A 131 -10.48 17.20 13.47
N TYR A 132 -9.70 16.46 12.67
CA TYR A 132 -8.50 16.96 11.98
C TYR A 132 -8.56 16.76 10.45
N PRO A 133 -9.58 17.32 9.76
CA PRO A 133 -9.74 17.13 8.32
C PRO A 133 -8.55 17.65 7.50
N GLN A 134 -7.79 18.61 8.03
CA GLN A 134 -6.57 19.13 7.38
C GLN A 134 -5.47 18.08 7.20
N TYR A 135 -5.45 17.03 8.03
CA TYR A 135 -4.47 15.94 7.90
C TYR A 135 -4.97 14.79 7.00
N PHE A 136 -6.28 14.64 6.81
CA PHE A 136 -6.84 13.41 6.23
C PHE A 136 -7.72 13.64 4.99
N GLY A 137 -8.21 14.88 4.79
CA GLY A 137 -9.29 15.17 3.83
C GLY A 137 -8.97 14.93 2.36
N THR A 138 -7.69 14.84 1.97
CA THR A 138 -7.26 14.61 0.59
C THR A 138 -6.81 13.18 0.29
N ILE A 139 -6.82 12.30 1.30
CA ILE A 139 -6.58 10.87 1.11
C ILE A 139 -7.72 10.31 0.25
N TYR A 140 -7.38 9.51 -0.76
CA TYR A 140 -8.36 8.91 -1.67
C TYR A 140 -9.45 8.15 -0.88
N PRO A 141 -10.73 8.48 -1.09
CA PRO A 141 -11.83 7.86 -0.35
C PRO A 141 -11.87 6.33 -0.44
N SER A 142 -11.43 5.77 -1.58
CA SER A 142 -11.33 4.33 -1.78
C SER A 142 -10.36 3.65 -0.80
N LEU A 143 -9.24 4.31 -0.45
CA LEU A 143 -8.22 3.72 0.40
C LEU A 143 -8.66 3.54 1.84
N TRP A 144 -9.62 4.33 2.33
CA TRP A 144 -10.17 4.15 3.67
C TRP A 144 -10.85 2.79 3.89
N GLN A 145 -11.27 2.12 2.78
CA GLN A 145 -11.83 0.76 2.88
C GLN A 145 -10.80 -0.25 3.37
N SER A 146 -9.50 -0.04 3.10
CA SER A 146 -8.44 -0.93 3.54
C SER A 146 -8.22 -0.94 5.06
N VAL A 147 -8.67 0.08 5.77
CA VAL A 147 -8.48 0.24 7.23
C VAL A 147 -9.78 0.24 8.01
N LYS A 148 -10.89 -0.08 7.33
CA LYS A 148 -12.21 -0.16 7.93
C LYS A 148 -12.49 -1.58 8.40
N CYS A 149 -12.81 -1.72 9.68
CA CYS A 149 -13.40 -2.92 10.25
C CYS A 149 -14.91 -2.70 10.52
N SER A 150 -15.62 -3.70 11.03
CA SER A 150 -17.09 -3.66 11.18
C SER A 150 -17.62 -2.41 11.89
N ILE A 151 -16.90 -1.86 12.85
CA ILE A 151 -17.36 -0.78 13.72
C ILE A 151 -16.62 0.56 13.55
N GLY A 152 -15.66 0.66 12.63
CA GLY A 152 -14.94 1.92 12.43
C GLY A 152 -13.63 1.80 11.65
N ILE A 153 -12.85 2.88 11.68
CA ILE A 153 -11.54 3.04 11.04
C ILE A 153 -10.45 2.88 12.11
N TYR A 154 -9.44 2.04 11.84
CA TYR A 154 -8.41 1.66 12.81
C TYR A 154 -6.98 1.90 12.32
N GLY A 155 -6.80 2.49 11.16
CA GLY A 155 -5.49 2.81 10.61
C GLY A 155 -5.56 3.96 9.60
N ILE A 156 -4.39 4.40 9.15
CA ILE A 156 -4.24 5.42 8.12
C ILE A 156 -3.48 4.77 6.97
N PRO A 157 -4.02 4.73 5.74
CA PRO A 157 -3.26 4.24 4.59
C PRO A 157 -1.94 5.02 4.46
N GLN A 158 -0.82 4.31 4.32
CA GLN A 158 0.49 4.92 4.21
C GLN A 158 0.96 4.96 2.76
N ASP A 159 0.61 3.93 2.00
CA ASP A 159 0.83 3.87 0.56
C ASP A 159 -0.34 3.17 -0.13
N ALA A 160 -0.25 3.08 -1.44
CA ALA A 160 -1.09 2.26 -2.26
C ALA A 160 -0.23 1.57 -3.32
N GLU A 161 -0.78 0.56 -3.94
CA GLU A 161 -0.12 -0.20 -4.97
C GLU A 161 -1.07 -0.40 -6.16
N ALA A 162 -0.53 -0.73 -7.32
CA ALA A 162 -1.30 -1.27 -8.41
C ALA A 162 -0.70 -2.60 -8.85
N ARG A 163 -1.51 -3.63 -8.90
CA ARG A 163 -1.18 -4.91 -9.49
C ARG A 163 -1.84 -5.03 -10.84
N MET A 164 -1.10 -5.62 -11.77
CA MET A 164 -1.44 -5.63 -13.18
C MET A 164 -0.83 -6.83 -13.89
N PHE A 165 -1.19 -7.01 -15.14
CA PHE A 165 -0.48 -7.90 -16.05
C PHE A 165 0.47 -7.07 -16.90
N PHE A 166 1.76 -7.11 -16.58
CA PHE A 166 2.78 -6.62 -17.49
C PHE A 166 2.86 -7.53 -18.71
N TYR A 167 3.17 -6.99 -19.88
CA TYR A 167 3.35 -7.77 -21.10
C TYR A 167 4.50 -7.26 -21.95
N ASN A 168 5.10 -8.20 -22.72
CA ASN A 168 6.21 -7.93 -23.60
C ASN A 168 5.70 -7.70 -25.03
N LYS A 169 5.67 -6.43 -25.47
CA LYS A 169 5.20 -6.03 -26.80
C LYS A 169 6.03 -6.62 -27.93
N LYS A 170 7.35 -6.79 -27.72
CA LYS A 170 8.23 -7.37 -28.72
C LYS A 170 7.84 -8.82 -29.01
N LEU A 171 7.59 -9.62 -27.98
CA LEU A 171 7.12 -11.00 -28.16
C LEU A 171 5.75 -11.07 -28.83
N LEU A 172 4.86 -10.13 -28.54
CA LEU A 172 3.55 -10.07 -29.20
C LEU A 172 3.71 -9.77 -30.69
N ARG A 173 4.56 -8.81 -31.07
CA ARG A 173 4.88 -8.52 -32.47
C ARG A 173 5.50 -9.73 -33.17
N GLU A 174 6.46 -10.39 -32.57
CA GLU A 174 7.10 -11.62 -33.07
C GLU A 174 6.07 -12.75 -33.26
N ALA A 175 5.05 -12.81 -32.41
CA ALA A 175 3.94 -13.76 -32.54
C ALA A 175 2.91 -13.36 -33.61
N GLY A 176 3.10 -12.23 -34.30
CA GLY A 176 2.26 -11.76 -35.40
C GLY A 176 1.03 -10.97 -34.98
N TYR A 177 1.06 -10.33 -33.78
CA TYR A 177 0.09 -9.29 -33.44
C TYR A 177 0.56 -7.96 -34.02
N ASP A 178 -0.33 -7.21 -34.64
CA ASP A 178 -0.03 -5.86 -35.12
C ASP A 178 0.01 -4.82 -33.99
N ASN A 179 0.60 -3.67 -34.28
CA ASN A 179 0.71 -2.61 -33.29
C ASN A 179 -0.66 -2.06 -32.87
N ALA A 180 -1.64 -2.03 -33.76
CA ALA A 180 -2.99 -1.54 -33.44
C ALA A 180 -3.64 -2.42 -32.36
N PHE A 181 -3.54 -3.73 -32.49
CA PHE A 181 -4.01 -4.66 -31.46
C PHE A 181 -3.27 -4.45 -30.14
N ILE A 182 -1.92 -4.41 -30.17
CA ILE A 182 -1.06 -4.31 -28.98
C ILE A 182 -1.34 -3.01 -28.21
N GLU A 183 -1.42 -1.88 -28.89
CA GLU A 183 -1.70 -0.58 -28.26
C GLU A 183 -3.15 -0.45 -27.78
N ALA A 184 -4.08 -1.18 -28.36
CA ALA A 184 -5.48 -1.21 -27.93
C ALA A 184 -5.72 -2.10 -26.69
N MET A 185 -4.80 -3.00 -26.32
CA MET A 185 -4.97 -3.94 -25.20
C MET A 185 -5.42 -3.27 -23.89
N PRO A 186 -4.82 -2.16 -23.43
CA PRO A 186 -5.26 -1.52 -22.18
C PRO A 186 -6.73 -1.04 -22.26
N ALA A 187 -7.12 -0.37 -23.33
CA ALA A 187 -8.48 0.12 -23.50
C ALA A 187 -9.50 -1.03 -23.64
N ARG A 188 -9.15 -2.08 -24.39
CA ARG A 188 -9.98 -3.29 -24.54
C ARG A 188 -10.14 -4.06 -23.22
N THR A 189 -9.12 -4.03 -22.36
CA THR A 189 -9.23 -4.61 -21.02
C THR A 189 -10.22 -3.81 -20.17
N LEU A 190 -10.09 -2.49 -20.14
CA LEU A 190 -10.97 -1.62 -19.34
C LEU A 190 -12.43 -1.65 -19.84
N SER A 191 -12.66 -1.82 -21.14
CA SER A 191 -14.01 -1.98 -21.69
C SER A 191 -14.62 -3.37 -21.48
N GLY A 192 -13.85 -4.33 -20.94
CA GLY A 192 -14.26 -5.73 -20.79
C GLY A 192 -14.30 -6.50 -22.10
N GLU A 193 -13.70 -5.99 -23.17
CA GLU A 193 -13.57 -6.69 -24.44
C GLU A 193 -12.47 -7.75 -24.41
N LEU A 194 -11.34 -7.46 -23.74
CA LEU A 194 -10.26 -8.41 -23.50
C LEU A 194 -10.47 -9.09 -22.14
N THR A 195 -10.48 -10.43 -22.14
CA THR A 195 -10.82 -11.26 -20.98
C THR A 195 -9.61 -12.03 -20.46
N MET A 196 -9.76 -12.67 -19.29
CA MET A 196 -8.76 -13.58 -18.72
C MET A 196 -8.42 -14.74 -19.68
N ASP A 197 -9.40 -15.27 -20.41
CA ASP A 197 -9.16 -16.34 -21.38
C ASP A 197 -8.41 -15.83 -22.64
N ASP A 198 -8.69 -14.59 -23.08
CA ASP A 198 -7.89 -13.98 -24.16
C ASP A 198 -6.41 -13.84 -23.79
N VAL A 199 -6.06 -13.61 -22.51
CA VAL A 199 -4.67 -13.60 -22.04
C VAL A 199 -4.01 -14.99 -22.23
N ILE A 200 -4.73 -16.09 -21.93
CA ILE A 200 -4.24 -17.46 -22.21
C ILE A 200 -4.01 -17.64 -23.73
N ASP A 201 -4.96 -17.23 -24.57
CA ASP A 201 -4.86 -17.39 -26.02
C ASP A 201 -3.69 -16.59 -26.62
N ILE A 202 -3.50 -15.34 -26.15
CA ILE A 202 -2.36 -14.50 -26.55
C ILE A 202 -1.07 -15.17 -26.11
N ALA A 203 -0.96 -15.61 -24.86
CA ALA A 203 0.22 -16.26 -24.31
C ALA A 203 0.56 -17.57 -25.08
N LYS A 204 -0.45 -18.38 -25.40
CA LYS A 204 -0.31 -19.60 -26.19
C LYS A 204 0.24 -19.32 -27.58
N ARG A 205 -0.27 -18.28 -28.25
CA ARG A 205 0.25 -17.89 -29.55
C ARG A 205 1.68 -17.42 -29.44
N VAL A 206 2.06 -16.65 -28.41
CA VAL A 206 3.44 -16.21 -28.19
C VAL A 206 4.38 -17.40 -28.06
N ILE A 207 4.13 -18.33 -27.13
CA ILE A 207 5.02 -19.48 -26.93
C ILE A 207 5.09 -20.41 -28.17
N SER A 208 4.03 -20.47 -28.99
CA SER A 208 4.01 -21.28 -30.21
C SER A 208 4.75 -20.65 -31.38
N LYS A 209 4.95 -19.34 -31.41
CA LYS A 209 5.48 -18.57 -32.54
C LYS A 209 6.84 -17.93 -32.25
N THR A 210 7.29 -17.91 -31.01
CA THR A 210 8.52 -17.25 -30.57
C THR A 210 9.42 -18.23 -29.81
N LYS A 211 10.55 -17.74 -29.31
CA LYS A 211 11.44 -18.51 -28.43
C LYS A 211 11.12 -18.34 -26.94
N ALA A 212 10.04 -17.62 -26.60
CA ALA A 212 9.65 -17.44 -25.23
C ALA A 212 9.32 -18.78 -24.57
N ARG A 213 9.91 -19.01 -23.41
CA ARG A 213 9.73 -20.25 -22.65
C ARG A 213 8.39 -20.28 -21.91
N TYR A 214 7.88 -19.11 -21.49
CA TYR A 214 6.72 -18.99 -20.64
C TYR A 214 5.67 -18.07 -21.27
N GLY A 215 4.42 -18.42 -21.10
CA GLY A 215 3.30 -17.57 -21.51
C GLY A 215 2.95 -16.57 -20.41
N ILE A 216 2.60 -17.06 -19.23
CA ILE A 216 2.17 -16.27 -18.08
C ILE A 216 2.95 -16.71 -16.86
N LEU A 217 3.54 -15.75 -16.17
CA LEU A 217 4.21 -15.95 -14.89
C LEU A 217 3.46 -15.17 -13.81
N HIS A 218 3.46 -15.70 -12.58
CA HIS A 218 2.98 -14.99 -11.39
C HIS A 218 3.93 -15.23 -10.22
N ARG A 219 3.75 -14.47 -9.14
CA ARG A 219 4.53 -14.62 -7.92
C ARG A 219 4.55 -16.09 -7.44
N PRO A 220 5.75 -16.66 -7.15
CA PRO A 220 5.84 -18.07 -6.78
C PRO A 220 5.43 -18.37 -5.34
N ASN A 221 5.70 -17.47 -4.40
CA ASN A 221 5.38 -17.64 -2.99
C ASN A 221 4.01 -17.05 -2.63
N LYS A 222 3.48 -17.43 -1.45
CA LYS A 222 2.23 -16.88 -0.92
C LYS A 222 2.27 -15.34 -0.94
N GLY A 223 1.21 -14.73 -1.39
CA GLY A 223 1.09 -13.28 -1.48
C GLY A 223 -0.22 -12.85 -2.15
N PRO A 224 -0.43 -11.54 -2.33
CA PRO A 224 -1.69 -11.03 -2.88
C PRO A 224 -1.79 -11.11 -4.41
N ASP A 225 -0.71 -11.35 -5.14
CA ASP A 225 -0.67 -11.12 -6.59
C ASP A 225 -1.59 -12.07 -7.37
N TYR A 226 -1.64 -13.36 -7.03
CA TYR A 226 -2.56 -14.31 -7.66
C TYR A 226 -4.01 -14.10 -7.23
N ILE A 227 -4.27 -13.50 -6.07
CA ILE A 227 -5.63 -13.13 -5.61
C ILE A 227 -6.30 -12.19 -6.61
N MET A 228 -5.55 -11.36 -7.31
CA MET A 228 -6.08 -10.51 -8.39
C MET A 228 -6.80 -11.33 -9.47
N ALA A 229 -6.28 -12.50 -9.84
CA ALA A 229 -6.96 -13.40 -10.77
C ALA A 229 -8.28 -13.94 -10.18
N PHE A 230 -8.31 -14.33 -8.91
CA PHE A 230 -9.54 -14.74 -8.23
C PHE A 230 -10.56 -13.61 -8.22
N GLN A 231 -10.15 -12.38 -7.98
CA GLN A 231 -11.03 -11.21 -8.02
C GLN A 231 -11.61 -10.93 -9.41
N SER A 232 -10.90 -11.27 -10.48
CA SER A 232 -11.45 -11.21 -11.86
C SER A 232 -12.65 -12.14 -12.03
N TYR A 233 -12.70 -13.26 -11.31
CA TYR A 233 -13.82 -14.19 -11.26
C TYR A 233 -14.86 -13.85 -10.19
N GLY A 234 -14.75 -12.68 -9.56
CA GLY A 234 -15.73 -12.17 -8.61
C GLY A 234 -15.54 -12.65 -7.16
N ASN A 235 -14.42 -13.32 -6.83
CA ASN A 235 -14.10 -13.69 -5.44
C ASN A 235 -13.59 -12.44 -4.69
N ASN A 236 -14.36 -11.96 -3.74
CA ASN A 236 -13.96 -10.85 -2.86
C ASN A 236 -13.52 -11.33 -1.47
N PHE A 237 -13.78 -12.59 -1.15
CA PHE A 237 -13.41 -13.29 0.08
C PHE A 237 -14.00 -12.71 1.38
N ALA A 238 -14.75 -11.62 1.31
CA ALA A 238 -15.49 -11.08 2.44
C ALA A 238 -16.93 -10.78 2.04
N ASP A 239 -17.86 -11.14 2.92
CA ASP A 239 -19.25 -10.73 2.79
C ASP A 239 -19.36 -9.23 3.12
N PRO A 240 -19.89 -8.40 2.21
CA PRO A 240 -19.88 -6.94 2.37
C PRO A 240 -20.75 -6.45 3.52
N GLY A 241 -21.71 -7.23 3.97
CA GLY A 241 -22.62 -6.85 5.06
C GLY A 241 -22.07 -7.20 6.43
N THR A 242 -21.34 -8.30 6.55
CA THR A 242 -20.90 -8.84 7.85
C THR A 242 -19.39 -8.83 8.04
N GLY A 243 -18.59 -8.67 6.95
CA GLY A 243 -17.13 -8.81 6.98
C GLY A 243 -16.63 -10.24 7.20
N LYS A 244 -17.53 -11.24 7.33
CA LYS A 244 -17.15 -12.65 7.45
C LYS A 244 -16.52 -13.15 6.16
N LEU A 245 -15.67 -14.16 6.27
CA LEU A 245 -15.13 -14.83 5.09
C LEU A 245 -16.26 -15.41 4.23
N LEU A 246 -16.20 -15.13 2.93
CA LEU A 246 -17.18 -15.60 1.95
C LEU A 246 -16.48 -16.43 0.89
N LEU A 247 -16.86 -17.68 0.76
CA LEU A 247 -16.41 -18.60 -0.27
C LEU A 247 -17.58 -18.95 -1.19
N GLU A 248 -17.43 -18.61 -2.46
CA GLU A 248 -18.43 -18.91 -3.49
C GLU A 248 -17.87 -20.00 -4.41
N ARG A 249 -18.39 -21.21 -4.26
CA ARG A 249 -17.87 -22.44 -4.89
C ARG A 249 -17.62 -22.28 -6.39
N ASP A 250 -18.62 -21.80 -7.14
CA ASP A 250 -18.53 -21.67 -8.58
C ASP A 250 -17.48 -20.64 -9.01
N LYS A 251 -17.33 -19.54 -8.24
CA LYS A 251 -16.33 -18.51 -8.52
C LYS A 251 -14.91 -19.00 -8.20
N LEU A 252 -14.74 -19.75 -7.12
CA LEU A 252 -13.48 -20.39 -6.78
C LEU A 252 -13.08 -21.39 -7.87
N ALA A 253 -14.00 -22.30 -8.24
CA ALA A 253 -13.77 -23.28 -9.28
C ALA A 253 -13.42 -22.64 -10.63
N ALA A 254 -14.08 -21.54 -10.99
CA ALA A 254 -13.80 -20.82 -12.23
C ALA A 254 -12.40 -20.17 -12.21
N ALA A 255 -11.99 -19.58 -11.07
CA ALA A 255 -10.68 -18.97 -10.91
C ALA A 255 -9.56 -20.04 -10.95
N PHE A 256 -9.67 -21.09 -10.16
CA PHE A 256 -8.73 -22.24 -10.23
C PHE A 256 -8.72 -22.90 -11.61
N GLY A 257 -9.88 -22.98 -12.27
CA GLY A 257 -10.01 -23.49 -13.63
C GLY A 257 -9.23 -22.68 -14.66
N TRP A 258 -9.07 -21.38 -14.44
CA TRP A 258 -8.21 -20.55 -15.30
C TRP A 258 -6.73 -20.97 -15.16
N PHE A 259 -6.22 -21.13 -13.95
CA PHE A 259 -4.86 -21.63 -13.73
C PHE A 259 -4.68 -23.04 -14.28
N GLU A 260 -5.67 -23.93 -14.05
CA GLU A 260 -5.64 -25.29 -14.61
C GLU A 260 -5.54 -25.28 -16.15
N ARG A 261 -6.36 -24.44 -16.82
CA ARG A 261 -6.29 -24.29 -18.29
C ARG A 261 -4.96 -23.77 -18.74
N GLY A 262 -4.43 -22.74 -18.02
CA GLY A 262 -3.11 -22.16 -18.31
C GLY A 262 -1.98 -23.21 -18.22
N VAL A 263 -2.00 -24.04 -17.20
CA VAL A 263 -1.03 -25.14 -17.03
C VAL A 263 -1.21 -26.22 -18.10
N LYS A 264 -2.44 -26.70 -18.31
CA LYS A 264 -2.73 -27.73 -19.32
C LYS A 264 -2.36 -27.32 -20.75
N GLN A 265 -2.45 -26.01 -21.05
CA GLN A 265 -2.04 -25.47 -22.34
C GLN A 265 -0.54 -25.09 -22.40
N GLY A 266 0.20 -25.31 -21.31
CA GLY A 266 1.62 -25.02 -21.23
C GLY A 266 1.97 -23.53 -21.19
N VAL A 267 0.99 -22.64 -20.95
CA VAL A 267 1.22 -21.19 -20.89
C VAL A 267 1.61 -20.72 -19.49
N ILE A 268 1.16 -21.41 -18.45
CA ILE A 268 1.63 -21.26 -17.07
C ILE A 268 2.54 -22.45 -16.75
N PRO A 269 3.72 -22.26 -16.14
CA PRO A 269 4.56 -23.37 -15.71
C PRO A 269 3.82 -24.34 -14.78
N ALA A 270 3.96 -25.64 -15.00
CA ALA A 270 3.34 -26.69 -14.17
C ALA A 270 3.80 -26.69 -12.69
N ASN A 271 4.70 -25.82 -12.31
CA ASN A 271 5.23 -25.68 -10.97
C ASN A 271 5.69 -24.23 -10.71
N ASN A 272 4.93 -23.25 -11.18
CA ASN A 272 5.29 -21.84 -11.03
C ASN A 272 5.58 -21.48 -9.56
N THR A 273 4.79 -22.02 -8.64
CA THR A 273 4.93 -21.82 -7.17
C THR A 273 6.19 -22.49 -6.57
N ALA A 274 6.88 -23.32 -7.30
CA ALA A 274 8.15 -23.95 -6.89
C ALA A 274 9.38 -23.34 -7.56
N LEU A 275 9.20 -22.32 -8.41
CA LEU A 275 10.30 -21.66 -9.09
C LEU A 275 10.87 -20.53 -8.25
N GLU A 276 12.17 -20.27 -8.44
CA GLU A 276 12.85 -19.16 -7.78
C GLU A 276 12.33 -17.80 -8.28
N PHE A 277 12.04 -16.89 -7.37
CA PHE A 277 11.40 -15.62 -7.67
C PHE A 277 12.21 -14.77 -8.64
N ASP A 278 13.52 -14.64 -8.38
CA ASP A 278 14.39 -13.83 -9.24
C ASP A 278 14.60 -14.47 -10.61
N ALA A 279 14.50 -15.81 -10.71
CA ALA A 279 14.51 -16.51 -11.99
C ALA A 279 13.25 -16.17 -12.83
N LEU A 280 12.08 -16.03 -12.19
CA LEU A 280 10.84 -15.63 -12.88
C LEU A 280 10.91 -14.17 -13.36
N ARG A 281 11.37 -13.25 -12.50
CA ARG A 281 11.63 -11.85 -12.87
C ARG A 281 12.59 -11.76 -14.05
N LYS A 282 13.72 -12.46 -13.95
CA LYS A 282 14.71 -12.51 -15.02
C LYS A 282 14.08 -13.03 -16.31
N ALA A 283 13.32 -14.12 -16.26
CA ALA A 283 12.67 -14.67 -17.45
C ALA A 283 11.77 -13.64 -18.12
N PHE A 284 10.96 -12.90 -17.35
CA PHE A 284 10.11 -11.86 -17.92
C PHE A 284 10.94 -10.71 -18.51
N TYR A 285 11.79 -10.06 -17.72
CA TYR A 285 12.53 -8.87 -18.16
C TYR A 285 13.60 -9.11 -19.22
N THR A 286 14.03 -10.35 -19.43
CA THR A 286 14.92 -10.73 -20.55
C THR A 286 14.18 -11.28 -21.78
N GLY A 287 12.84 -11.18 -21.83
CA GLY A 287 12.06 -11.55 -23.01
C GLY A 287 11.79 -13.05 -23.15
N ASN A 288 11.79 -13.81 -22.05
CA ASN A 288 11.45 -15.23 -22.02
C ASN A 288 10.03 -15.54 -21.52
N ALA A 289 9.23 -14.52 -21.22
CA ALA A 289 7.82 -14.66 -20.86
C ALA A 289 6.98 -13.56 -21.50
N ALA A 290 5.72 -13.89 -21.87
CA ALA A 290 4.82 -12.93 -22.49
C ALA A 290 4.17 -12.02 -21.47
N PHE A 291 3.70 -12.58 -20.35
CA PHE A 291 3.01 -11.85 -19.28
C PHE A 291 3.65 -12.11 -17.92
N TRP A 292 3.56 -11.08 -17.05
CA TRP A 292 3.98 -11.11 -15.64
C TRP A 292 2.90 -10.50 -14.77
N MET A 293 2.28 -11.30 -13.91
CA MET A 293 1.27 -10.83 -12.95
C MET A 293 1.97 -10.34 -11.69
N TYR A 294 2.13 -9.02 -11.56
CA TYR A 294 2.85 -8.45 -10.43
C TYR A 294 2.50 -6.97 -10.21
N GLY A 295 3.23 -6.30 -9.32
CA GLY A 295 2.93 -4.93 -8.93
C GLY A 295 3.91 -3.90 -9.47
N ILE A 296 3.45 -2.64 -9.46
CA ILE A 296 4.17 -1.48 -10.03
C ILE A 296 5.55 -1.25 -9.41
N TRP A 297 5.75 -1.55 -8.13
CA TRP A 297 7.03 -1.39 -7.43
C TRP A 297 8.17 -2.20 -8.06
N ASP A 298 7.86 -3.26 -8.78
CA ASP A 298 8.87 -4.09 -9.44
C ASP A 298 9.68 -3.29 -10.47
N LEU A 299 9.09 -2.24 -11.05
CA LEU A 299 9.79 -1.37 -12.00
C LEU A 299 10.95 -0.62 -11.32
N GLY A 300 10.71 -0.01 -10.16
CA GLY A 300 11.74 0.74 -9.44
C GLY A 300 12.73 -0.16 -8.70
N THR A 301 12.26 -1.29 -8.18
CA THR A 301 13.09 -2.18 -7.34
C THR A 301 13.97 -3.12 -8.16
N TYR A 302 13.49 -3.60 -9.31
CA TYR A 302 14.19 -4.62 -10.10
C TYR A 302 14.33 -4.27 -11.59
N ALA A 303 13.25 -3.90 -12.28
CA ALA A 303 13.27 -3.75 -13.73
C ALA A 303 14.29 -2.71 -14.19
N PHE A 304 14.26 -1.52 -13.60
CA PHE A 304 15.19 -0.45 -13.95
C PHE A 304 16.61 -0.67 -13.42
N PRO A 305 16.84 -0.97 -12.13
CA PRO A 305 18.19 -1.06 -11.59
C PRO A 305 18.90 -2.37 -11.92
N THR A 306 18.18 -3.49 -11.95
CA THR A 306 18.79 -4.83 -12.09
C THR A 306 18.81 -5.31 -13.54
N PHE A 307 17.71 -5.08 -14.28
CA PHE A 307 17.56 -5.57 -15.65
C PHE A 307 17.80 -4.47 -16.70
N GLY A 308 18.04 -3.23 -16.28
CA GLY A 308 18.40 -2.13 -17.17
C GLY A 308 17.30 -1.71 -18.14
N LEU A 309 16.02 -1.92 -17.78
CA LEU A 309 14.93 -1.46 -18.61
C LEU A 309 14.98 0.09 -18.73
N PRO A 310 14.52 0.62 -19.87
CA PRO A 310 14.52 2.08 -20.07
C PRO A 310 13.69 2.78 -19.01
N LYS A 311 14.26 3.82 -18.35
CA LYS A 311 13.54 4.70 -17.46
C LYS A 311 12.72 5.76 -18.22
N ASP A 312 13.05 6.00 -19.49
CA ASP A 312 12.28 6.86 -20.37
C ASP A 312 10.94 6.18 -20.74
N GLU A 313 9.84 6.91 -20.58
CA GLU A 313 8.49 6.38 -20.76
C GLU A 313 8.25 5.83 -22.17
N ALA A 314 8.60 6.62 -23.19
CA ALA A 314 8.37 6.23 -24.59
C ALA A 314 9.18 4.99 -24.96
N ARG A 315 10.42 4.91 -24.50
CA ARG A 315 11.28 3.73 -24.70
C ARG A 315 10.78 2.50 -23.95
N PHE A 316 10.29 2.68 -22.73
CA PHE A 316 9.69 1.57 -21.99
C PHE A 316 8.47 1.04 -22.76
N PHE A 317 7.52 1.91 -23.10
CA PHE A 317 6.31 1.50 -23.80
C PHE A 317 6.52 1.10 -25.26
N ALA A 318 7.71 1.26 -25.82
CA ALA A 318 8.05 0.66 -27.13
C ALA A 318 8.09 -0.88 -27.06
N ASP A 319 8.59 -1.45 -25.97
CA ASP A 319 8.80 -2.90 -25.84
C ASP A 319 7.99 -3.56 -24.72
N TRP A 320 7.47 -2.79 -23.79
CA TRP A 320 6.71 -3.25 -22.63
C TRP A 320 5.36 -2.56 -22.52
N GLY A 321 4.47 -3.12 -21.73
CA GLY A 321 3.21 -2.51 -21.41
C GLY A 321 2.58 -3.21 -20.20
N TRP A 322 1.44 -2.69 -19.75
CA TRP A 322 0.61 -3.37 -18.76
C TRP A 322 -0.87 -3.19 -19.07
N ILE A 323 -1.66 -4.13 -18.59
CA ILE A 323 -3.12 -4.08 -18.56
C ILE A 323 -3.59 -4.30 -17.12
N ALA A 324 -4.73 -3.73 -16.76
CA ALA A 324 -5.45 -4.14 -15.56
C ALA A 324 -5.74 -5.65 -15.62
N ALA A 325 -6.07 -6.28 -14.50
CA ALA A 325 -6.57 -7.66 -14.54
C ALA A 325 -7.86 -7.71 -15.36
N PRO A 326 -7.88 -8.47 -16.46
CA PRO A 326 -9.06 -8.53 -17.31
C PRO A 326 -10.27 -9.14 -16.59
N ALA A 327 -11.44 -8.85 -17.06
CA ALA A 327 -12.65 -9.52 -16.60
C ALA A 327 -12.64 -11.02 -16.96
N ALA A 328 -13.31 -11.84 -16.16
CA ALA A 328 -13.46 -13.27 -16.45
C ALA A 328 -14.19 -13.55 -17.79
N LYS A 329 -15.10 -12.66 -18.18
CA LYS A 329 -15.92 -12.80 -19.39
C LYS A 329 -16.19 -11.43 -20.03
N LYS A 330 -16.49 -11.44 -21.33
CA LYS A 330 -16.80 -10.22 -22.11
C LYS A 330 -17.90 -9.40 -21.46
N GLY A 331 -17.72 -8.08 -21.49
CA GLY A 331 -18.62 -7.10 -20.87
C GLY A 331 -18.48 -7.03 -19.34
N GLY A 332 -17.62 -7.81 -18.73
CA GLY A 332 -17.31 -7.71 -17.30
C GLY A 332 -16.37 -6.56 -16.99
N GLN A 333 -16.16 -6.30 -15.72
CA GLN A 333 -15.27 -5.23 -15.25
C GLN A 333 -13.85 -5.72 -15.04
N ALA A 334 -12.89 -5.00 -15.59
CA ALA A 334 -11.50 -5.15 -15.27
C ALA A 334 -11.23 -4.66 -13.84
N GLY A 335 -10.13 -5.11 -13.24
CA GLY A 335 -9.76 -4.72 -11.90
C GLY A 335 -8.26 -4.56 -11.70
N SER A 336 -7.90 -4.03 -10.57
CA SER A 336 -6.56 -4.05 -10.02
C SER A 336 -6.66 -4.48 -8.57
N LEU A 337 -5.54 -4.80 -7.94
CA LEU A 337 -5.49 -5.05 -6.51
C LEU A 337 -4.46 -4.13 -5.89
N THR A 338 -4.87 -3.41 -4.85
CA THR A 338 -3.97 -2.66 -3.97
C THR A 338 -3.83 -3.38 -2.63
N HIS A 339 -2.66 -3.27 -2.03
CA HIS A 339 -2.32 -3.85 -0.74
C HIS A 339 -1.62 -2.80 0.11
N PRO A 340 -2.37 -1.79 0.62
CA PRO A 340 -1.80 -0.71 1.39
C PRO A 340 -1.07 -1.21 2.63
N ILE A 341 0.10 -0.64 2.86
CA ILE A 341 0.70 -0.65 4.18
C ILE A 341 0.09 0.51 4.96
N ILE A 342 -0.12 0.33 6.25
CA ILE A 342 -0.85 1.28 7.08
C ILE A 342 -0.03 1.70 8.29
N TYR A 343 -0.31 2.90 8.76
CA TYR A 343 0.01 3.35 10.10
C TYR A 343 -1.16 3.05 11.04
N ALA A 344 -0.88 2.56 12.23
CA ALA A 344 -1.88 2.32 13.26
C ALA A 344 -1.41 2.81 14.63
N VAL A 345 -2.37 3.16 15.47
CA VAL A 345 -2.16 3.59 16.85
C VAL A 345 -2.66 2.47 17.77
N ALA A 346 -1.86 2.14 18.78
CA ALA A 346 -2.26 1.16 19.78
C ALA A 346 -3.35 1.69 20.72
N ALA A 347 -4.28 0.82 21.12
CA ALA A 347 -5.38 1.19 21.98
C ALA A 347 -4.94 1.65 23.39
N HIS A 348 -3.75 1.21 23.86
CA HIS A 348 -3.23 1.55 25.17
C HIS A 348 -2.44 2.87 25.23
N VAL A 349 -2.24 3.54 24.07
CA VAL A 349 -1.46 4.78 24.02
C VAL A 349 -2.04 5.85 24.97
N LYS A 350 -1.16 6.51 25.72
CA LYS A 350 -1.59 7.49 26.74
C LYS A 350 -2.05 8.82 26.14
N GLU A 351 -1.51 9.18 24.97
CA GLU A 351 -1.78 10.44 24.29
C GLU A 351 -2.32 10.17 22.88
N PRO A 352 -3.53 9.59 22.75
CA PRO A 352 -4.06 9.11 21.48
C PRO A 352 -4.22 10.23 20.43
N GLU A 353 -4.58 11.43 20.87
CA GLU A 353 -4.73 12.58 19.97
C GLU A 353 -3.39 12.99 19.33
N LEU A 354 -2.32 13.04 20.13
CA LEU A 354 -0.99 13.36 19.63
C LEU A 354 -0.47 12.26 18.67
N ALA A 355 -0.72 11.01 19.01
CA ALA A 355 -0.36 9.87 18.20
C ALA A 355 -1.05 9.90 16.81
N VAL A 356 -2.36 10.16 16.78
CA VAL A 356 -3.11 10.26 15.51
C VAL A 356 -2.69 11.49 14.69
N ARG A 357 -2.47 12.64 15.32
CA ARG A 357 -1.98 13.85 14.64
C ARG A 357 -0.58 13.63 14.05
N LEU A 358 0.30 12.92 14.78
CA LEU A 358 1.63 12.57 14.31
C LEU A 358 1.57 11.72 13.02
N LEU A 359 0.74 10.68 13.02
CA LEU A 359 0.57 9.83 11.84
C LEU A 359 -0.13 10.56 10.69
N GLY A 360 -1.01 11.52 11.00
CA GLY A 360 -1.59 12.43 10.02
C GLY A 360 -0.51 13.26 9.32
N ARG A 361 0.43 13.85 10.10
CA ARG A 361 1.59 14.58 9.56
C ARG A 361 2.57 13.67 8.81
N ALA A 362 2.74 12.42 9.25
CA ALA A 362 3.55 11.43 8.52
C ALA A 362 2.98 11.11 7.13
N SER A 363 1.68 11.34 6.96
CA SER A 363 0.95 11.16 5.71
C SER A 363 0.83 12.46 4.89
N ASP A 364 1.52 13.56 5.25
CA ASP A 364 1.55 14.80 4.45
C ASP A 364 1.99 14.51 3.01
N ALA A 365 1.41 15.23 2.05
CA ALA A 365 1.58 14.96 0.63
C ALA A 365 3.04 14.87 0.18
N ASP A 366 3.90 15.78 0.65
CA ASP A 366 5.31 15.81 0.27
C ASP A 366 6.11 14.65 0.87
N LEU A 367 5.86 14.24 2.14
CA LEU A 367 6.48 13.06 2.74
C LEU A 367 6.01 11.77 2.06
N ASN A 368 4.72 11.73 1.73
CA ASN A 368 4.16 10.58 1.03
C ASN A 368 4.65 10.51 -0.42
N THR A 369 4.86 11.66 -1.08
CA THR A 369 5.48 11.72 -2.42
C THR A 369 6.92 11.23 -2.39
N ASP A 370 7.73 11.62 -1.40
CA ASP A 370 9.10 11.11 -1.22
C ASP A 370 9.11 9.57 -1.13
N HIS A 371 8.19 9.00 -0.33
CA HIS A 371 8.04 7.56 -0.24
C HIS A 371 7.63 6.96 -1.58
N ALA A 372 6.57 7.49 -2.20
CA ALA A 372 6.02 6.96 -3.44
C ALA A 372 7.07 6.91 -4.56
N VAL A 373 7.78 8.02 -4.78
CA VAL A 373 8.80 8.15 -5.84
C VAL A 373 10.00 7.24 -5.58
N THR A 374 10.46 7.16 -4.33
CA THR A 374 11.66 6.37 -3.98
C THR A 374 11.39 4.87 -4.03
N THR A 375 10.20 4.42 -3.63
CA THR A 375 9.86 3.00 -3.54
C THR A 375 9.04 2.48 -4.72
N THR A 376 8.62 3.37 -5.61
CA THR A 376 7.70 3.10 -6.73
C THR A 376 6.37 2.50 -6.22
N HIS A 377 5.88 3.01 -5.09
CA HIS A 377 4.52 2.78 -4.60
C HIS A 377 3.62 3.97 -4.96
N LEU A 378 2.32 3.77 -5.00
CA LEU A 378 1.41 4.86 -5.31
C LEU A 378 1.21 5.78 -4.11
N GLY A 379 1.07 7.06 -4.39
CA GLY A 379 0.67 8.06 -3.41
C GLY A 379 -0.78 7.87 -2.96
N ILE A 380 -1.09 8.32 -1.75
CA ILE A 380 -2.41 8.16 -1.14
C ILE A 380 -3.31 9.38 -1.29
N ARG A 381 -2.79 10.50 -1.80
CA ARG A 381 -3.48 11.79 -1.84
C ARG A 381 -3.64 12.32 -3.25
N SER A 382 -4.80 12.93 -3.52
CA SER A 382 -5.13 13.46 -4.85
C SER A 382 -4.20 14.60 -5.29
N GLU A 383 -3.73 15.45 -4.37
CA GLU A 383 -2.83 16.55 -4.67
C GLU A 383 -1.44 16.13 -5.15
N GLN A 384 -1.02 14.88 -4.87
CA GLN A 384 0.28 14.37 -5.30
C GLN A 384 0.42 14.30 -6.82
N LEU A 385 -0.69 14.17 -7.56
CA LEU A 385 -0.67 14.24 -9.02
C LEU A 385 -0.17 15.58 -9.56
N ASN A 386 -0.22 16.65 -8.75
CA ASN A 386 0.29 17.98 -9.08
C ASN A 386 1.72 18.22 -8.60
N ASP A 387 2.32 17.28 -7.86
CA ASP A 387 3.72 17.35 -7.44
C ASP A 387 4.62 16.99 -8.64
N PRO A 388 5.55 17.89 -9.07
CA PRO A 388 6.42 17.62 -10.21
C PRO A 388 7.19 16.31 -10.08
N ARG A 389 7.65 15.95 -8.87
CA ARG A 389 8.39 14.72 -8.61
C ARG A 389 7.54 13.47 -8.90
N TYR A 390 6.25 13.52 -8.53
CA TYR A 390 5.31 12.44 -8.79
C TYR A 390 4.93 12.36 -10.27
N ALA A 391 4.71 13.52 -10.90
CA ALA A 391 4.39 13.60 -12.32
C ALA A 391 5.55 13.12 -13.22
N GLU A 392 6.79 13.42 -12.85
CA GLU A 392 8.00 12.95 -13.56
C GLU A 392 8.24 11.45 -13.34
N ALA A 393 7.77 10.90 -12.23
CA ALA A 393 7.76 9.45 -11.98
C ALA A 393 6.61 8.79 -12.77
N TRP A 394 6.73 8.78 -14.11
CA TRP A 394 5.69 8.31 -15.02
C TRP A 394 5.06 6.95 -14.66
N PRO A 395 5.78 5.95 -14.09
CA PRO A 395 5.13 4.70 -13.68
C PRO A 395 4.02 4.94 -12.66
N LEU A 396 4.25 5.84 -11.70
CA LEU A 396 3.29 6.18 -10.65
C LEU A 396 2.11 6.97 -11.22
N ALA A 397 2.40 8.02 -12.00
CA ALA A 397 1.38 8.84 -12.63
C ALA A 397 0.42 8.00 -13.48
N ARG A 398 0.95 7.06 -14.27
CA ARG A 398 0.16 6.14 -15.10
C ARG A 398 -0.61 5.11 -14.27
N ALA A 399 0.02 4.51 -13.28
CA ALA A 399 -0.60 3.43 -12.51
C ALA A 399 -1.65 3.94 -11.51
N THR A 400 -1.60 5.22 -11.10
CA THR A 400 -2.60 5.83 -10.20
C THR A 400 -4.02 5.72 -10.74
N GLU A 401 -4.20 5.73 -12.06
CA GLU A 401 -5.52 5.52 -12.68
C GLU A 401 -6.15 4.17 -12.30
N LEU A 402 -5.34 3.16 -12.01
CA LEU A 402 -5.82 1.84 -11.59
C LEU A 402 -6.45 1.86 -10.19
N LEU A 403 -6.20 2.89 -9.37
CA LEU A 403 -6.87 3.06 -8.08
C LEU A 403 -8.39 3.26 -8.21
N LYS A 404 -8.86 3.68 -9.38
CA LYS A 404 -10.31 3.82 -9.68
C LYS A 404 -11.04 2.48 -9.77
N ILE A 405 -10.31 1.41 -10.09
CA ILE A 405 -10.84 0.05 -10.27
C ILE A 405 -10.19 -0.95 -9.31
N THR A 406 -9.52 -0.43 -8.29
CA THR A 406 -8.79 -1.29 -7.35
C THR A 406 -9.72 -1.99 -6.37
N LYS A 407 -9.31 -3.18 -5.98
CA LYS A 407 -9.87 -3.97 -4.89
C LYS A 407 -8.81 -4.16 -3.81
N PHE A 408 -9.24 -4.66 -2.66
CA PHE A 408 -8.39 -4.94 -1.51
C PHE A 408 -8.44 -6.43 -1.18
N LEU A 409 -7.49 -6.90 -0.38
CA LEU A 409 -7.64 -8.16 0.33
C LEU A 409 -8.78 -8.02 1.36
N ALA A 410 -9.36 -9.12 1.76
CA ALA A 410 -10.41 -9.10 2.78
C ALA A 410 -9.85 -8.62 4.12
N ASN A 411 -10.45 -7.58 4.68
CA ASN A 411 -10.16 -7.13 6.04
C ASN A 411 -10.83 -8.07 7.06
N ASN A 412 -10.32 -9.29 7.12
CA ASN A 412 -10.80 -10.32 8.04
C ASN A 412 -9.58 -10.93 8.73
N PRO A 413 -9.58 -11.08 10.07
CA PRO A 413 -8.42 -11.58 10.82
C PRO A 413 -7.94 -12.97 10.40
N GLN A 414 -8.80 -13.75 9.76
CA GLN A 414 -8.46 -15.10 9.29
C GLN A 414 -8.11 -15.13 7.79
N PHE A 415 -8.02 -13.95 7.13
CA PHE A 415 -7.72 -13.92 5.69
C PHE A 415 -6.32 -14.45 5.39
N GLY A 416 -5.34 -14.20 6.25
CA GLY A 416 -3.99 -14.76 6.10
C GLY A 416 -3.97 -16.29 6.04
N ASP A 417 -4.76 -16.93 6.89
CA ASP A 417 -4.93 -18.40 6.92
C ASP A 417 -5.70 -18.89 5.69
N LEU A 418 -6.78 -18.22 5.32
CA LEU A 418 -7.51 -18.53 4.08
C LEU A 418 -6.60 -18.42 2.85
N ASN A 419 -5.75 -17.39 2.78
CA ASN A 419 -4.79 -17.21 1.68
C ASN A 419 -3.76 -18.34 1.64
N ALA A 420 -3.34 -18.88 2.79
CA ALA A 420 -2.49 -20.06 2.85
C ALA A 420 -3.18 -21.34 2.31
N ILE A 421 -4.45 -21.51 2.62
CA ILE A 421 -5.27 -22.62 2.07
C ILE A 421 -5.42 -22.48 0.54
N ILE A 422 -5.75 -21.28 0.05
CA ILE A 422 -5.85 -20.98 -1.39
C ILE A 422 -4.51 -21.25 -2.09
N TYR A 423 -3.40 -20.81 -1.49
CA TYR A 423 -2.06 -21.05 -2.05
C TYR A 423 -1.73 -22.54 -2.15
N THR A 424 -2.07 -23.33 -1.14
CA THR A 424 -1.90 -24.79 -1.16
C THR A 424 -2.73 -25.45 -2.27
N ALA A 425 -3.97 -25.00 -2.45
CA ALA A 425 -4.83 -25.46 -3.54
C ALA A 425 -4.25 -25.07 -4.92
N LEU A 426 -3.72 -23.84 -5.06
CA LEU A 426 -3.06 -23.37 -6.29
C LEU A 426 -1.86 -24.25 -6.65
N GLN A 427 -1.02 -24.61 -5.68
CA GLN A 427 0.07 -25.57 -5.87
C GLN A 427 -0.45 -26.94 -6.35
N GLY A 428 -1.59 -27.38 -5.82
CA GLY A 428 -2.25 -28.59 -6.28
C GLY A 428 -2.70 -28.52 -7.73
N VAL A 429 -3.25 -27.38 -8.15
CA VAL A 429 -3.67 -27.12 -9.54
C VAL A 429 -2.45 -27.06 -10.48
N GLU A 430 -1.43 -26.31 -10.12
CA GLU A 430 -0.23 -26.17 -10.94
C GLU A 430 0.51 -27.49 -11.17
N THR A 431 0.55 -28.35 -10.15
CA THR A 431 1.18 -29.68 -10.26
C THR A 431 0.27 -30.75 -10.87
N GLY A 432 -0.96 -30.38 -11.26
CA GLY A 432 -1.95 -31.30 -11.82
C GLY A 432 -2.53 -32.32 -10.83
N ARG A 433 -2.28 -32.13 -9.51
CA ARG A 433 -2.86 -32.98 -8.44
C ARG A 433 -4.34 -32.68 -8.20
N LEU A 434 -4.76 -31.44 -8.45
CA LEU A 434 -6.13 -31.00 -8.31
C LEU A 434 -6.62 -30.39 -9.63
N SER A 435 -7.87 -30.69 -10.00
CA SER A 435 -8.60 -29.88 -10.98
C SER A 435 -9.07 -28.57 -10.34
N GLY A 436 -9.50 -27.61 -11.14
CA GLY A 436 -10.06 -26.34 -10.62
C GLY A 436 -11.24 -26.57 -9.67
N GLN A 437 -12.12 -27.55 -9.98
CA GLN A 437 -13.24 -27.92 -9.11
C GLN A 437 -12.74 -28.54 -7.78
N GLN A 438 -11.83 -29.49 -7.85
CA GLN A 438 -11.27 -30.14 -6.65
C GLN A 438 -10.52 -29.14 -5.77
N ALA A 439 -9.85 -28.15 -6.35
CA ALA A 439 -9.20 -27.08 -5.61
C ALA A 439 -10.19 -26.17 -4.88
N ALA A 440 -11.32 -25.85 -5.51
CA ALA A 440 -12.40 -25.11 -4.86
C ALA A 440 -13.01 -25.90 -3.69
N ASP A 441 -13.29 -27.19 -3.88
CA ASP A 441 -13.80 -28.05 -2.84
C ASP A 441 -12.80 -28.17 -1.68
N PHE A 442 -11.52 -28.37 -1.97
CA PHE A 442 -10.44 -28.39 -0.96
C PHE A 442 -10.41 -27.10 -0.13
N VAL A 443 -10.47 -25.92 -0.79
CA VAL A 443 -10.47 -24.62 -0.07
C VAL A 443 -11.69 -24.52 0.84
N ILE A 444 -12.86 -24.92 0.39
CA ILE A 444 -14.09 -24.86 1.19
C ILE A 444 -14.01 -25.80 2.38
N ASP A 445 -13.60 -27.05 2.17
CA ASP A 445 -13.52 -28.06 3.21
C ASP A 445 -12.47 -27.66 4.28
N GLU A 446 -11.27 -27.26 3.87
CA GLU A 446 -10.24 -26.82 4.80
C GLU A 446 -10.63 -25.54 5.55
N ALA A 447 -11.18 -24.55 4.85
CA ALA A 447 -11.59 -23.30 5.48
C ALA A 447 -12.73 -23.50 6.47
N THR A 448 -13.75 -24.31 6.13
CA THR A 448 -14.87 -24.58 7.04
C THR A 448 -14.49 -25.43 8.24
N SER A 449 -13.46 -26.26 8.12
CA SER A 449 -12.96 -27.09 9.23
C SER A 449 -12.01 -26.34 10.17
N SER A 450 -11.23 -25.37 9.67
CA SER A 450 -10.14 -24.72 10.41
C SER A 450 -10.40 -23.26 10.78
N LEU A 451 -11.27 -22.56 10.04
CA LEU A 451 -11.58 -21.16 10.25
C LEU A 451 -12.98 -20.97 10.86
N LYS A 452 -13.18 -19.85 11.54
CA LYS A 452 -14.48 -19.52 12.18
C LYS A 452 -15.35 -18.68 11.25
N ASP A 453 -16.66 -18.88 11.35
CA ASP A 453 -17.66 -18.01 10.70
C ASP A 453 -17.53 -17.89 9.18
N VAL A 454 -17.13 -18.94 8.49
CA VAL A 454 -17.04 -18.98 7.03
C VAL A 454 -18.43 -19.14 6.43
N ILE A 455 -18.77 -18.24 5.50
CA ILE A 455 -20.00 -18.34 4.69
C ILE A 455 -19.66 -19.04 3.39
N VAL A 456 -20.36 -20.10 3.05
CA VAL A 456 -20.24 -20.83 1.78
C VAL A 456 -21.50 -20.62 0.95
N LYS A 457 -21.34 -20.29 -0.34
CA LYS A 457 -22.42 -20.17 -1.34
C LYS A 457 -22.11 -20.96 -2.60
#